data_f65e2bb41c222e3216fe41e64c894144
#
_entry.id   f65e2bb41c222e3216fe41e64c894144
#
_cell.length_a   1.000
_cell.length_b   1.000
_cell.length_c   1.000
_cell.angle_alpha   90.00
_cell.angle_beta   90.00
_cell.angle_gamma   90.00
#
_symmetry.space_group_name_H-M   'P 1'
#
loop_
_entity.id
_entity.type
_entity.pdbx_description
1 polymer ?
#
loop_
_entity_poly.entity_id
_entity_poly.type
_entity_poly.pdbx_seq_one_letter_code
_entity_poly.pdbx_strand_id
1 'polypeptide(L)'
;MSFAGLRASLAIAVLALSPCAPAIAMQRLWPTEQQWRQLGTDSDAATAQLRLADAALHDTAHPIAVLSTADRLKGDPAKADTEASLGDMRKIQALAVAYALTGEGRYATKAGDYLSRWAAVNQPSGQPIDETGLEPAIFAYRIVSNELPTGTRHDIDDWMRRIARAEIASRDPKRKTATNNWHSHRLKSVGLIGIALDDNALIAYARDGLKQQIGDNLRPDGRSIDFIERDALSYHVYDLRPLVTLALAFSERGEDLYHWQARNGASLAHSVQWLLP
;
A
#
# COMPACT_ATOMS: atom_id res chain seq x y z
N MET A 1 29.22 3.10 1.75
CA MET A 1 27.94 3.06 2.47
C MET A 1 27.17 1.85 1.98
N SER A 2 26.89 0.89 2.86
CA SER A 2 26.46 -0.46 2.51
C SER A 2 24.99 -0.51 2.05
N PHE A 3 24.73 -1.10 0.90
CA PHE A 3 23.41 -1.27 0.26
C PHE A 3 22.56 -2.40 0.88
N ALA A 4 22.83 -2.81 2.11
CA ALA A 4 22.20 -3.99 2.72
C ALA A 4 20.75 -3.77 3.24
N GLY A 5 20.23 -2.54 3.26
CA GLY A 5 18.91 -2.22 3.83
C GLY A 5 17.72 -2.29 2.87
N LEU A 6 17.93 -2.41 1.56
CA LEU A 6 16.86 -2.26 0.55
C LEU A 6 16.23 -3.58 0.08
N ARG A 7 16.68 -4.73 0.59
CA ARG A 7 16.26 -6.06 0.09
C ARG A 7 15.02 -6.68 0.73
N ALA A 8 14.46 -6.10 1.78
CA ALA A 8 13.39 -6.76 2.56
C ALA A 8 11.95 -6.42 2.16
N SER A 9 11.72 -5.51 1.20
CA SER A 9 10.36 -5.10 0.81
C SER A 9 9.99 -5.39 -0.65
N LEU A 10 10.80 -6.15 -1.38
CA LEU A 10 10.58 -6.45 -2.80
C LEU A 10 10.09 -7.89 -3.06
N ALA A 11 9.67 -8.62 -2.04
CA ALA A 11 9.31 -10.04 -2.15
C ALA A 11 7.87 -10.29 -2.66
N ILE A 12 7.20 -9.29 -3.20
CA ILE A 12 5.91 -9.50 -3.87
C ILE A 12 6.03 -8.92 -5.29
N ALA A 13 6.67 -9.56 -6.18
CA ALA A 13 6.48 -9.49 -7.63
C ALA A 13 7.75 -9.52 -8.48
N VAL A 14 8.54 -10.55 -8.42
CA VAL A 14 9.34 -10.92 -9.59
C VAL A 14 9.42 -12.45 -9.64
N LEU A 15 8.51 -13.09 -10.33
CA LEU A 15 8.67 -14.47 -10.82
C LEU A 15 8.66 -14.44 -12.33
N ALA A 16 9.86 -14.66 -12.86
CA ALA A 16 10.27 -15.15 -14.17
C ALA A 16 9.28 -15.08 -15.34
N LEU A 17 9.61 -14.23 -16.30
CA LEU A 17 9.14 -14.30 -17.68
C LEU A 17 9.78 -15.50 -18.39
N SER A 18 9.02 -16.57 -18.58
CA SER A 18 9.29 -17.60 -19.61
C SER A 18 8.32 -17.40 -20.77
N PRO A 19 8.76 -17.40 -22.03
CA PRO A 19 7.93 -17.12 -23.19
C PRO A 19 7.20 -18.39 -23.65
N CYS A 20 6.25 -18.86 -22.90
CA CYS A 20 5.17 -19.77 -23.33
C CYS A 20 4.37 -20.22 -22.11
N ALA A 21 3.61 -19.31 -21.50
CA ALA A 21 2.63 -19.69 -20.50
C ALA A 21 1.26 -19.18 -20.91
N PRO A 22 0.17 -19.95 -20.63
CA PRO A 22 -1.19 -19.45 -20.80
C PRO A 22 -1.34 -18.18 -19.98
N ALA A 23 -2.17 -17.27 -20.46
CA ALA A 23 -2.42 -15.92 -19.89
C ALA A 23 -2.04 -15.87 -18.41
N ILE A 24 -0.93 -15.17 -18.10
CA ILE A 24 -0.44 -15.00 -16.74
C ILE A 24 -1.64 -14.47 -15.96
N ALA A 25 -2.17 -15.29 -15.05
CA ALA A 25 -3.19 -14.86 -14.12
C ALA A 25 -2.61 -13.62 -13.43
N MET A 26 -3.15 -12.45 -13.74
CA MET A 26 -2.66 -11.16 -13.29
C MET A 26 -2.52 -11.25 -11.77
N GLN A 27 -1.33 -11.01 -11.26
CA GLN A 27 -1.01 -11.17 -9.85
C GLN A 27 -1.91 -10.21 -9.06
N ARG A 28 -2.77 -10.76 -8.20
CA ARG A 28 -3.73 -9.95 -7.44
C ARG A 28 -3.05 -9.34 -6.23
N LEU A 29 -3.41 -8.12 -5.91
CA LEU A 29 -2.98 -7.48 -4.67
C LEU A 29 -3.61 -8.19 -3.46
N TRP A 30 -4.91 -8.59 -3.59
CA TRP A 30 -5.62 -9.43 -2.64
C TRP A 30 -5.98 -10.77 -3.30
N PRO A 31 -5.19 -11.82 -3.04
CA PRO A 31 -5.50 -13.15 -3.55
C PRO A 31 -6.90 -13.62 -3.09
N THR A 32 -7.58 -14.37 -3.94
CA THR A 32 -8.82 -15.02 -3.57
C THR A 32 -8.56 -16.09 -2.51
N GLU A 33 -9.61 -16.52 -1.79
CA GLU A 33 -9.51 -17.60 -0.81
C GLU A 33 -8.90 -18.88 -1.43
N GLN A 34 -9.28 -19.19 -2.68
CA GLN A 34 -8.70 -20.32 -3.41
C GLN A 34 -7.20 -20.14 -3.65
N GLN A 35 -6.77 -18.94 -4.03
CA GLN A 35 -5.34 -18.64 -4.24
C GLN A 35 -4.56 -18.69 -2.92
N TRP A 36 -5.13 -18.21 -1.80
CA TRP A 36 -4.52 -18.37 -0.48
C TRP A 36 -4.32 -19.85 -0.12
N ARG A 37 -5.33 -20.68 -0.32
CA ARG A 37 -5.22 -22.14 -0.10
C ARG A 37 -4.17 -22.80 -0.99
N GLN A 38 -4.01 -22.34 -2.24
CA GLN A 38 -3.00 -22.87 -3.17
C GLN A 38 -1.57 -22.47 -2.78
N LEU A 39 -1.38 -21.31 -2.15
CA LEU A 39 -0.07 -20.90 -1.64
C LEU A 39 0.40 -21.81 -0.50
N GLY A 40 -0.52 -22.35 0.28
CA GLY A 40 -0.21 -23.25 1.39
C GLY A 40 0.66 -22.61 2.47
N THR A 41 1.04 -23.41 3.44
CA THR A 41 1.84 -22.97 4.61
C THR A 41 3.33 -23.34 4.50
N ASP A 42 3.72 -24.09 3.49
CA ASP A 42 5.01 -24.80 3.43
C ASP A 42 6.14 -23.96 2.82
N SER A 43 5.84 -22.81 2.22
CA SER A 43 6.88 -21.94 1.69
C SER A 43 7.62 -21.18 2.80
N ASP A 44 8.90 -20.85 2.58
CA ASP A 44 9.69 -20.03 3.51
C ASP A 44 8.99 -18.69 3.83
N ALA A 45 8.37 -18.10 2.81
CA ALA A 45 7.62 -16.85 2.97
C ALA A 45 6.40 -17.02 3.87
N ALA A 46 5.59 -18.07 3.67
CA ALA A 46 4.43 -18.39 4.52
C ALA A 46 4.89 -18.69 5.95
N THR A 47 5.91 -19.52 6.11
CA THR A 47 6.50 -19.84 7.41
C THR A 47 6.96 -18.59 8.16
N ALA A 48 7.62 -17.65 7.48
CA ALA A 48 8.05 -16.38 8.08
C ALA A 48 6.87 -15.52 8.54
N GLN A 49 5.78 -15.45 7.74
CA GLN A 49 4.56 -14.73 8.12
C GLN A 49 3.86 -15.38 9.32
N LEU A 50 3.74 -16.71 9.33
CA LEU A 50 3.14 -17.44 10.45
C LEU A 50 3.92 -17.23 11.76
N ARG A 51 5.24 -17.31 11.73
CA ARG A 51 6.09 -17.02 12.92
C ARG A 51 5.87 -15.61 13.46
N LEU A 52 5.80 -14.62 12.56
CA LEU A 52 5.55 -13.24 12.95
C LEU A 52 4.13 -13.08 13.53
N ALA A 53 3.13 -13.72 12.92
CA ALA A 53 1.77 -13.71 13.41
C ALA A 53 1.64 -14.36 14.79
N ASP A 54 2.27 -15.53 15.00
CA ASP A 54 2.30 -16.21 16.32
C ASP A 54 2.92 -15.34 17.41
N ALA A 55 4.03 -14.68 17.11
CA ALA A 55 4.61 -13.71 18.04
C ALA A 55 3.66 -12.55 18.34
N ALA A 56 2.97 -12.02 17.31
CA ALA A 56 2.04 -10.92 17.46
C ALA A 56 0.78 -11.26 18.26
N LEU A 57 0.38 -12.55 18.36
CA LEU A 57 -0.74 -12.98 19.22
C LEU A 57 -0.52 -12.58 20.69
N HIS A 58 0.73 -12.57 21.14
CA HIS A 58 1.12 -12.31 22.55
C HIS A 58 1.58 -10.86 22.78
N ASP A 59 1.59 -10.03 21.75
CA ASP A 59 2.04 -8.64 21.81
C ASP A 59 0.86 -7.67 21.81
N THR A 60 1.11 -6.39 22.05
CA THR A 60 0.13 -5.31 22.05
C THR A 60 0.47 -4.27 20.99
N ALA A 61 -0.56 -3.60 20.45
CA ALA A 61 -0.37 -2.50 19.52
C ALA A 61 0.18 -1.25 20.24
N HIS A 62 1.06 -0.53 19.55
CA HIS A 62 1.69 0.71 20.02
C HIS A 62 1.37 1.89 19.06
N PRO A 63 0.09 2.24 18.88
CA PRO A 63 -0.28 3.33 18.00
C PRO A 63 0.16 4.68 18.56
N ILE A 64 0.43 5.64 17.66
CA ILE A 64 0.66 7.04 17.99
C ILE A 64 -0.35 7.95 17.31
N ALA A 65 -0.59 9.11 17.91
CA ALA A 65 -1.59 10.03 17.42
C ALA A 65 -1.24 10.58 16.02
N VAL A 66 0.01 10.99 15.80
CA VAL A 66 0.44 11.62 14.55
C VAL A 66 1.70 10.93 14.05
N LEU A 67 1.67 10.48 12.80
CA LEU A 67 2.85 10.00 12.09
C LEU A 67 3.68 11.19 11.59
N SER A 68 4.99 11.11 11.70
CA SER A 68 5.89 12.21 11.31
C SER A 68 7.26 11.70 10.90
N THR A 69 7.42 11.46 9.60
CA THR A 69 8.69 11.03 8.98
C THR A 69 9.16 11.98 7.88
N ALA A 70 8.19 12.59 7.16
CA ALA A 70 8.47 13.50 6.07
C ALA A 70 9.27 14.72 6.55
N ASP A 71 10.28 15.09 5.75
CA ASP A 71 11.15 16.24 6.03
C ASP A 71 11.92 16.17 7.37
N ARG A 72 11.96 14.98 8.02
CA ARG A 72 12.69 14.75 9.25
C ARG A 72 14.06 14.13 9.01
N LEU A 73 15.08 14.66 9.69
CA LEU A 73 16.42 14.13 9.60
C LEU A 73 16.57 12.80 10.37
N LYS A 74 17.63 12.07 10.05
CA LYS A 74 18.02 10.90 10.84
C LYS A 74 18.35 11.32 12.28
N GLY A 75 17.76 10.62 13.26
CA GLY A 75 17.94 10.92 14.69
C GLY A 75 16.88 11.88 15.28
N ASP A 76 15.93 12.37 14.50
CA ASP A 76 14.76 13.10 15.00
C ASP A 76 13.88 12.16 15.84
N PRO A 77 13.58 12.51 17.12
CA PRO A 77 12.78 11.65 17.99
C PRO A 77 11.39 11.32 17.44
N ALA A 78 10.67 12.28 16.85
CA ALA A 78 9.35 12.05 16.30
C ALA A 78 9.37 11.07 15.12
N LYS A 79 10.46 11.08 14.34
CA LYS A 79 10.68 10.09 13.29
C LYS A 79 10.95 8.71 13.88
N ALA A 80 11.79 8.62 14.90
CA ALA A 80 12.11 7.36 15.58
C ALA A 80 10.85 6.74 16.22
N ASP A 81 10.05 7.55 16.89
CA ASP A 81 8.78 7.11 17.51
C ASP A 81 7.80 6.62 16.45
N THR A 82 7.70 7.32 15.31
CA THR A 82 6.87 6.91 14.18
C THR A 82 7.34 5.57 13.60
N GLU A 83 8.64 5.42 13.34
CA GLU A 83 9.21 4.19 12.79
C GLU A 83 9.01 3.00 13.74
N ALA A 84 9.15 3.21 15.05
CA ALA A 84 8.89 2.20 16.08
C ALA A 84 7.41 1.79 16.09
N SER A 85 6.48 2.76 16.08
CA SER A 85 5.05 2.52 16.08
C SER A 85 4.58 1.83 14.79
N LEU A 86 5.09 2.20 13.63
CA LEU A 86 4.81 1.54 12.35
C LEU A 86 5.33 0.09 12.29
N GLY A 87 6.10 -0.35 13.27
CA GLY A 87 6.41 -1.77 13.48
C GLY A 87 5.16 -2.65 13.62
N ASP A 88 4.07 -2.10 14.12
CA ASP A 88 2.79 -2.78 14.22
C ASP A 88 2.21 -3.16 12.86
N MET A 89 2.49 -2.39 11.82
CA MET A 89 1.93 -2.64 10.48
C MET A 89 2.34 -4.00 9.92
N ARG A 90 3.57 -4.42 10.17
CA ARG A 90 4.03 -5.76 9.77
C ARG A 90 3.34 -6.87 10.55
N LYS A 91 3.04 -6.64 11.85
CA LYS A 91 2.32 -7.60 12.69
C LYS A 91 0.86 -7.73 12.21
N ILE A 92 0.20 -6.60 11.95
CA ILE A 92 -1.18 -6.56 11.42
C ILE A 92 -1.26 -7.33 10.11
N GLN A 93 -0.35 -7.07 9.18
CA GLN A 93 -0.30 -7.78 7.90
C GLN A 93 -0.05 -9.28 8.08
N ALA A 94 0.90 -9.66 8.93
CA ALA A 94 1.21 -11.05 9.18
C ALA A 94 0.03 -11.80 9.79
N LEU A 95 -0.70 -11.20 10.72
CA LEU A 95 -1.92 -11.75 11.31
C LEU A 95 -3.00 -11.98 10.25
N ALA A 96 -3.24 -11.01 9.36
CA ALA A 96 -4.21 -11.15 8.30
C ALA A 96 -3.81 -12.24 7.28
N VAL A 97 -2.53 -12.30 6.92
CA VAL A 97 -2.00 -13.36 6.04
C VAL A 97 -2.12 -14.73 6.70
N ALA A 98 -1.80 -14.86 8.00
CA ALA A 98 -1.94 -16.10 8.74
C ALA A 98 -3.40 -16.57 8.77
N TYR A 99 -4.34 -15.65 8.99
CA TYR A 99 -5.77 -15.96 8.88
C TYR A 99 -6.13 -16.47 7.49
N ALA A 100 -5.71 -15.77 6.44
CA ALA A 100 -6.01 -16.14 5.04
C ALA A 100 -5.44 -17.51 4.65
N LEU A 101 -4.26 -17.87 5.17
CA LEU A 101 -3.59 -19.15 4.90
C LEU A 101 -4.20 -20.32 5.69
N THR A 102 -4.58 -20.09 6.96
CA THR A 102 -4.94 -21.17 7.89
C THR A 102 -6.44 -21.25 8.18
N GLY A 103 -7.20 -20.15 8.01
CA GLY A 103 -8.59 -20.03 8.44
C GLY A 103 -8.77 -19.89 9.96
N GLU A 104 -7.67 -19.78 10.74
CA GLU A 104 -7.76 -19.71 12.20
C GLU A 104 -8.21 -18.32 12.67
N GLY A 105 -9.44 -18.22 13.19
CA GLY A 105 -10.06 -16.96 13.62
C GLY A 105 -9.29 -16.17 14.68
N ARG A 106 -8.40 -16.81 15.47
CA ARG A 106 -7.55 -16.13 16.44
C ARG A 106 -6.66 -15.03 15.81
N TYR A 107 -6.20 -15.26 14.58
CA TYR A 107 -5.39 -14.29 13.85
C TYR A 107 -6.24 -13.10 13.38
N ALA A 108 -7.44 -13.34 12.86
CA ALA A 108 -8.35 -12.28 12.45
C ALA A 108 -8.78 -11.42 13.65
N THR A 109 -9.13 -12.05 14.77
CA THR A 109 -9.45 -11.36 16.03
C THR A 109 -8.32 -10.46 16.47
N LYS A 110 -7.09 -10.99 16.49
CA LYS A 110 -5.92 -10.22 16.92
C LYS A 110 -5.58 -9.07 15.96
N ALA A 111 -5.72 -9.28 14.64
CA ALA A 111 -5.58 -8.20 13.67
C ALA A 111 -6.60 -7.09 13.93
N GLY A 112 -7.86 -7.46 14.22
CA GLY A 112 -8.91 -6.53 14.62
C GLY A 112 -8.58 -5.72 15.86
N ASP A 113 -7.98 -6.34 16.89
CA ASP A 113 -7.54 -5.65 18.11
C ASP A 113 -6.48 -4.57 17.82
N TYR A 114 -5.49 -4.90 16.97
CA TYR A 114 -4.48 -3.94 16.53
C TYR A 114 -5.11 -2.77 15.76
N LEU A 115 -5.94 -3.10 14.76
CA LEU A 115 -6.62 -2.09 13.92
C LEU A 115 -7.51 -1.17 14.76
N SER A 116 -8.27 -1.71 15.72
CA SER A 116 -9.11 -0.91 16.62
C SER A 116 -8.31 0.05 17.48
N ARG A 117 -7.17 -0.39 18.01
CA ARG A 117 -6.29 0.49 18.81
C ARG A 117 -5.70 1.62 17.95
N TRP A 118 -5.32 1.31 16.72
CA TRP A 118 -4.88 2.34 15.77
C TRP A 118 -6.00 3.29 15.41
N ALA A 119 -7.20 2.80 15.15
CA ALA A 119 -8.39 3.61 14.85
C ALA A 119 -8.77 4.58 16.00
N ALA A 120 -8.57 4.14 17.25
CA ALA A 120 -8.87 4.94 18.43
C ALA A 120 -7.84 6.05 18.70
N VAL A 121 -6.58 5.86 18.31
CA VAL A 121 -5.47 6.75 18.69
C VAL A 121 -5.01 7.63 17.53
N ASN A 122 -4.89 7.06 16.32
CA ASN A 122 -4.30 7.76 15.19
C ASN A 122 -5.24 8.84 14.63
N GLN A 123 -4.68 10.03 14.46
CA GLN A 123 -5.33 11.21 13.89
C GLN A 123 -4.64 11.56 12.56
N PRO A 124 -5.26 11.27 11.43
CA PRO A 124 -4.64 11.50 10.13
C PRO A 124 -4.35 12.98 9.87
N SER A 125 -3.16 13.26 9.37
CA SER A 125 -2.70 14.60 8.99
C SER A 125 -2.94 14.92 7.52
N GLY A 126 -3.11 13.90 6.69
CA GLY A 126 -3.14 14.01 5.24
C GLY A 126 -1.75 14.19 4.62
N GLN A 127 -0.69 13.85 5.36
CA GLN A 127 0.68 13.86 4.84
C GLN A 127 0.99 12.49 4.18
N PRO A 128 1.02 12.43 2.83
CA PRO A 128 1.03 11.14 2.13
C PRO A 128 2.30 10.31 2.33
N ILE A 129 3.43 10.96 2.66
CA ILE A 129 4.68 10.25 2.91
C ILE A 129 4.68 9.62 4.30
N ASP A 130 4.02 10.24 5.26
CA ASP A 130 3.85 9.68 6.60
C ASP A 130 2.80 8.56 6.60
N GLU A 131 1.65 8.83 6.01
CA GLU A 131 0.48 7.93 6.04
C GLU A 131 0.60 6.74 5.09
N THR A 132 1.53 6.78 4.10
CA THR A 132 1.82 5.61 3.25
C THR A 132 2.28 4.39 4.07
N GLY A 133 2.82 4.61 5.27
CA GLY A 133 3.18 3.55 6.22
C GLY A 133 2.00 2.72 6.71
N LEU A 134 0.77 3.23 6.61
CA LEU A 134 -0.46 2.53 7.01
C LEU A 134 -0.99 1.54 5.95
N GLU A 135 -0.36 1.43 4.78
CA GLU A 135 -0.77 0.50 3.71
C GLU A 135 -0.99 -0.94 4.20
N PRO A 136 -0.12 -1.54 5.03
CA PRO A 136 -0.34 -2.90 5.51
C PRO A 136 -1.61 -3.06 6.38
N ALA A 137 -2.03 -2.01 7.10
CA ALA A 137 -3.29 -2.02 7.85
C ALA A 137 -4.51 -2.03 6.90
N ILE A 138 -4.47 -1.26 5.81
CA ILE A 138 -5.54 -1.25 4.80
C ILE A 138 -5.63 -2.62 4.12
N PHE A 139 -4.48 -3.19 3.75
CA PHE A 139 -4.38 -4.53 3.17
C PHE A 139 -4.99 -5.59 4.10
N ALA A 140 -4.59 -5.59 5.35
CA ALA A 140 -5.03 -6.54 6.36
C ALA A 140 -6.54 -6.42 6.63
N TYR A 141 -7.03 -5.18 6.76
CA TYR A 141 -8.45 -4.94 7.01
C TYR A 141 -9.35 -5.56 5.94
N ARG A 142 -8.98 -5.42 4.67
CA ARG A 142 -9.72 -6.06 3.57
C ARG A 142 -9.82 -7.58 3.71
N ILE A 143 -8.82 -8.21 4.29
CA ILE A 143 -8.81 -9.67 4.50
C ILE A 143 -9.69 -10.07 5.67
N VAL A 144 -9.62 -9.33 6.80
CA VAL A 144 -10.24 -9.77 8.06
C VAL A 144 -11.58 -9.11 8.37
N SER A 145 -12.00 -8.08 7.63
CA SER A 145 -13.15 -7.24 7.97
C SER A 145 -14.45 -8.02 8.21
N ASN A 146 -14.68 -9.10 7.45
CA ASN A 146 -15.87 -9.92 7.60
C ASN A 146 -15.91 -10.75 8.89
N GLU A 147 -14.76 -10.97 9.52
CA GLU A 147 -14.61 -11.71 10.78
C GLU A 147 -14.77 -10.81 12.01
N LEU A 148 -14.77 -9.49 11.81
CA LEU A 148 -14.79 -8.54 12.91
C LEU A 148 -16.21 -8.22 13.34
N PRO A 149 -16.44 -8.00 14.66
CA PRO A 149 -17.71 -7.51 15.18
C PRO A 149 -18.13 -6.20 14.50
N THR A 150 -19.42 -6.00 14.30
CA THR A 150 -19.95 -4.83 13.56
C THR A 150 -19.47 -3.49 14.13
N GLY A 151 -19.43 -3.32 15.46
CA GLY A 151 -18.94 -2.09 16.10
C GLY A 151 -17.46 -1.85 15.80
N THR A 152 -16.63 -2.89 15.96
CA THR A 152 -15.19 -2.84 15.63
C THR A 152 -14.97 -2.46 14.17
N ARG A 153 -15.72 -3.05 13.27
CA ARG A 153 -15.65 -2.77 11.84
C ARG A 153 -16.00 -1.30 11.54
N HIS A 154 -17.07 -0.80 12.16
CA HIS A 154 -17.51 0.60 11.99
C HIS A 154 -16.43 1.58 12.43
N ASP A 155 -15.79 1.38 13.57
CA ASP A 155 -14.73 2.26 14.08
C ASP A 155 -13.51 2.28 13.16
N ILE A 156 -13.12 1.12 12.60
CA ILE A 156 -12.02 1.01 11.66
C ILE A 156 -12.39 1.66 10.31
N ASP A 157 -13.62 1.44 9.81
CA ASP A 157 -14.12 2.09 8.60
C ASP A 157 -14.06 3.61 8.71
N ASP A 158 -14.49 4.16 9.85
CA ASP A 158 -14.46 5.60 10.08
C ASP A 158 -13.03 6.15 10.15
N TRP A 159 -12.11 5.41 10.77
CA TRP A 159 -10.69 5.79 10.78
C TRP A 159 -10.12 5.82 9.36
N MET A 160 -10.34 4.80 8.55
CA MET A 160 -9.89 4.75 7.15
C MET A 160 -10.49 5.87 6.31
N ARG A 161 -11.79 6.18 6.50
CA ARG A 161 -12.40 7.34 5.83
C ARG A 161 -11.78 8.67 6.27
N ARG A 162 -11.39 8.81 7.55
CA ARG A 162 -10.67 10.00 8.02
C ARG A 162 -9.31 10.13 7.33
N ILE A 163 -8.54 9.04 7.17
CA ILE A 163 -7.28 9.06 6.42
C ILE A 163 -7.53 9.54 4.98
N ALA A 164 -8.45 8.90 4.25
CA ALA A 164 -8.73 9.26 2.86
C ALA A 164 -9.17 10.72 2.70
N ARG A 165 -10.04 11.22 3.61
CA ARG A 165 -10.50 12.62 3.58
C ARG A 165 -9.37 13.61 3.88
N ALA A 166 -8.51 13.31 4.84
CA ALA A 166 -7.36 14.14 5.17
C ALA A 166 -6.39 14.22 3.99
N GLU A 167 -6.10 13.09 3.34
CA GLU A 167 -5.27 13.01 2.14
C GLU A 167 -5.85 13.84 0.98
N ILE A 168 -7.14 13.76 0.74
CA ILE A 168 -7.80 14.56 -0.30
C ILE A 168 -7.74 16.05 0.03
N ALA A 169 -8.06 16.42 1.27
CA ALA A 169 -8.13 17.81 1.71
C ALA A 169 -6.77 18.50 1.75
N SER A 170 -5.68 17.76 2.00
CA SER A 170 -4.33 18.32 2.09
C SER A 170 -3.69 18.62 0.73
N ARG A 171 -4.31 18.19 -0.37
CA ARG A 171 -3.76 18.43 -1.72
C ARG A 171 -3.87 19.90 -2.10
N ASP A 172 -2.74 20.58 -2.28
CA ASP A 172 -2.67 21.92 -2.83
C ASP A 172 -2.20 21.87 -4.29
N PRO A 173 -3.09 22.16 -5.27
CA PRO A 173 -2.75 22.10 -6.70
C PRO A 173 -1.62 23.05 -7.13
N LYS A 174 -1.31 24.08 -6.33
CA LYS A 174 -0.27 25.07 -6.60
C LYS A 174 1.13 24.58 -6.19
N ARG A 175 1.21 23.52 -5.41
CA ARG A 175 2.48 22.97 -4.94
C ARG A 175 3.02 21.92 -5.90
N LYS A 176 4.34 21.80 -6.01
CA LYS A 176 5.00 20.72 -6.77
C LYS A 176 4.57 19.32 -6.29
N THR A 177 4.23 19.18 -5.00
CA THR A 177 3.72 17.94 -4.41
C THR A 177 2.35 17.50 -4.94
N ALA A 178 1.71 18.31 -5.77
CA ALA A 178 0.46 17.97 -6.44
C ALA A 178 0.62 17.03 -7.63
N THR A 179 1.85 16.84 -8.13
CA THR A 179 2.13 16.03 -9.34
C THR A 179 3.35 15.12 -9.21
N ASN A 180 4.08 15.17 -8.10
CA ASN A 180 5.23 14.31 -7.82
C ASN A 180 4.83 13.04 -7.02
N ASN A 181 5.81 12.28 -6.52
CA ASN A 181 5.61 11.07 -5.73
C ASN A 181 4.64 11.23 -4.53
N TRP A 182 4.55 12.42 -3.93
CA TRP A 182 3.59 12.70 -2.85
C TRP A 182 2.15 12.46 -3.31
N HIS A 183 1.82 12.93 -4.52
CA HIS A 183 0.48 12.70 -5.07
C HIS A 183 0.26 11.23 -5.44
N SER A 184 1.29 10.55 -5.93
CA SER A 184 1.24 9.11 -6.21
C SER A 184 0.93 8.29 -4.95
N HIS A 185 1.58 8.60 -3.82
CA HIS A 185 1.28 7.98 -2.53
C HIS A 185 -0.12 8.31 -2.02
N ARG A 186 -0.57 9.57 -2.16
CA ARG A 186 -1.94 10.00 -1.81
C ARG A 186 -2.99 9.19 -2.57
N LEU A 187 -2.87 9.11 -3.88
CA LEU A 187 -3.81 8.37 -4.73
C LEU A 187 -3.87 6.89 -4.36
N LYS A 188 -2.70 6.29 -4.09
CA LYS A 188 -2.63 4.90 -3.63
C LYS A 188 -3.41 4.72 -2.33
N SER A 189 -3.15 5.53 -1.31
CA SER A 189 -3.80 5.42 -0.01
C SER A 189 -5.32 5.58 -0.12
N VAL A 190 -5.78 6.62 -0.81
CA VAL A 190 -7.22 6.88 -1.04
C VAL A 190 -7.87 5.72 -1.82
N GLY A 191 -7.22 5.23 -2.87
CA GLY A 191 -7.76 4.16 -3.70
C GLY A 191 -7.83 2.82 -2.99
N LEU A 192 -6.79 2.44 -2.26
CA LEU A 192 -6.79 1.20 -1.47
C LEU A 192 -7.85 1.24 -0.38
N ILE A 193 -8.02 2.37 0.32
CA ILE A 193 -9.10 2.57 1.29
C ILE A 193 -10.46 2.47 0.60
N GLY A 194 -10.66 3.16 -0.52
CA GLY A 194 -11.90 3.09 -1.29
C GLY A 194 -12.28 1.65 -1.66
N ILE A 195 -11.32 0.87 -2.13
CA ILE A 195 -11.52 -0.55 -2.48
C ILE A 195 -11.76 -1.40 -1.23
N ALA A 196 -11.05 -1.16 -0.13
CA ALA A 196 -11.23 -1.91 1.11
C ALA A 196 -12.62 -1.69 1.74
N LEU A 197 -13.17 -0.47 1.61
CA LEU A 197 -14.48 -0.09 2.14
C LEU A 197 -15.63 -0.21 1.14
N ASP A 198 -15.34 -0.57 -0.12
CA ASP A 198 -16.27 -0.51 -1.25
C ASP A 198 -16.93 0.89 -1.41
N ASP A 199 -16.14 1.95 -1.16
CA ASP A 199 -16.57 3.35 -1.25
C ASP A 199 -16.38 3.88 -2.67
N ASN A 200 -17.48 3.95 -3.44
CA ASN A 200 -17.46 4.32 -4.85
C ASN A 200 -16.93 5.75 -5.09
N ALA A 201 -17.11 6.68 -4.16
CA ALA A 201 -16.61 8.05 -4.30
C ALA A 201 -15.08 8.09 -4.20
N LEU A 202 -14.48 7.38 -3.24
CA LEU A 202 -13.04 7.25 -3.10
C LEU A 202 -12.41 6.48 -4.27
N ILE A 203 -13.09 5.42 -4.73
CA ILE A 203 -12.66 4.64 -5.90
C ILE A 203 -12.62 5.53 -7.16
N ALA A 204 -13.68 6.30 -7.41
CA ALA A 204 -13.74 7.22 -8.55
C ALA A 204 -12.65 8.30 -8.47
N TYR A 205 -12.47 8.92 -7.31
CA TYR A 205 -11.40 9.90 -7.09
C TYR A 205 -10.01 9.33 -7.41
N ALA A 206 -9.71 8.14 -6.90
CA ALA A 206 -8.41 7.52 -7.11
C ALA A 206 -8.20 7.06 -8.57
N ARG A 207 -9.24 6.55 -9.24
CA ARG A 207 -9.21 6.16 -10.66
C ARG A 207 -8.89 7.34 -11.56
N ASP A 208 -9.65 8.41 -11.42
CA ASP A 208 -9.51 9.61 -12.25
C ASP A 208 -8.19 10.31 -11.93
N GLY A 209 -7.83 10.36 -10.65
CA GLY A 209 -6.55 10.88 -10.19
C GLY A 209 -5.36 10.08 -10.75
N LEU A 210 -5.43 8.74 -10.79
CA LEU A 210 -4.36 7.91 -11.36
C LEU A 210 -4.17 8.20 -12.85
N LYS A 211 -5.25 8.30 -13.62
CA LYS A 211 -5.19 8.66 -15.04
C LYS A 211 -4.56 10.05 -15.24
N GLN A 212 -4.95 11.01 -14.42
CA GLN A 212 -4.36 12.34 -14.47
C GLN A 212 -2.87 12.31 -14.09
N GLN A 213 -2.51 11.61 -13.00
CA GLN A 213 -1.14 11.51 -12.51
C GLN A 213 -0.20 10.84 -13.53
N ILE A 214 -0.65 9.82 -14.25
CA ILE A 214 0.12 9.21 -15.34
C ILE A 214 0.47 10.27 -16.39
N GLY A 215 -0.48 11.14 -16.77
CA GLY A 215 -0.24 12.20 -17.75
C GLY A 215 0.63 13.34 -17.22
N ASP A 216 0.48 13.72 -15.96
CA ASP A 216 1.15 14.87 -15.36
C ASP A 216 2.57 14.51 -14.88
N ASN A 217 2.75 13.33 -14.30
CA ASN A 217 4.02 12.90 -13.69
C ASN A 217 4.94 12.16 -14.67
N LEU A 218 4.39 11.27 -15.50
CA LEU A 218 5.20 10.42 -16.37
C LEU A 218 5.43 11.06 -17.75
N ARG A 219 6.58 10.74 -18.36
CA ARG A 219 6.99 11.22 -19.67
C ARG A 219 6.84 10.13 -20.74
N PRO A 220 6.70 10.52 -22.02
CA PRO A 220 6.60 9.55 -23.13
C PRO A 220 7.82 8.63 -23.25
N ASP A 221 8.98 9.05 -22.75
CA ASP A 221 10.21 8.28 -22.75
C ASP A 221 10.34 7.33 -21.54
N GLY A 222 9.30 7.23 -20.71
CA GLY A 222 9.24 6.34 -19.55
C GLY A 222 9.72 6.96 -18.23
N ARG A 223 10.35 8.15 -18.23
CA ARG A 223 10.85 8.78 -17.01
C ARG A 223 9.76 9.46 -16.21
N SER A 224 9.87 9.49 -14.89
CA SER A 224 9.01 10.32 -14.03
C SER A 224 9.61 11.71 -13.80
N ILE A 225 8.76 12.67 -13.39
CA ILE A 225 9.22 14.00 -12.94
C ILE A 225 10.22 13.86 -11.81
N ASP A 226 9.96 12.97 -10.86
CA ASP A 226 10.84 12.75 -9.70
C ASP A 226 12.23 12.31 -10.11
N PHE A 227 12.37 11.46 -11.14
CA PHE A 227 13.66 11.10 -11.70
C PHE A 227 14.36 12.32 -12.32
N ILE A 228 13.63 13.07 -13.15
CA ILE A 228 14.20 14.20 -13.91
C ILE A 228 14.66 15.32 -12.96
N GLU A 229 13.87 15.63 -11.92
CA GLU A 229 14.21 16.72 -10.99
C GLU A 229 15.32 16.35 -9.99
N ARG A 230 15.50 15.06 -9.68
CA ARG A 230 16.41 14.60 -8.63
C ARG A 230 17.62 13.80 -9.14
N ASP A 231 17.63 13.46 -10.42
CA ASP A 231 18.64 12.61 -11.06
C ASP A 231 18.96 11.34 -10.25
N ALA A 232 17.92 10.70 -9.74
CA ALA A 232 18.05 9.54 -8.86
C ALA A 232 17.01 8.47 -9.17
N LEU A 233 17.49 7.30 -9.62
CA LEU A 233 16.66 6.14 -9.92
C LEU A 233 15.77 5.70 -8.74
N SER A 234 16.26 5.88 -7.50
CA SER A 234 15.49 5.58 -6.29
C SER A 234 14.20 6.40 -6.19
N TYR A 235 14.20 7.66 -6.66
CA TYR A 235 12.99 8.48 -6.67
C TYR A 235 12.01 8.05 -7.76
N HIS A 236 12.49 7.60 -8.90
CA HIS A 236 11.63 7.02 -9.93
C HIS A 236 10.91 5.77 -9.41
N VAL A 237 11.64 4.85 -8.79
CA VAL A 237 11.08 3.64 -8.19
C VAL A 237 10.10 3.98 -7.06
N TYR A 238 10.44 4.98 -6.23
CA TYR A 238 9.61 5.42 -5.12
C TYR A 238 8.28 6.03 -5.59
N ASP A 239 8.29 6.72 -6.73
CA ASP A 239 7.10 7.27 -7.37
C ASP A 239 6.25 6.21 -8.10
N LEU A 240 6.88 5.31 -8.87
CA LEU A 240 6.16 4.28 -9.61
C LEU A 240 5.49 3.24 -8.70
N ARG A 241 6.10 2.89 -7.58
CA ARG A 241 5.59 1.86 -6.68
C ARG A 241 4.13 2.09 -6.26
N PRO A 242 3.73 3.26 -5.73
CA PRO A 242 2.34 3.51 -5.37
C PRO A 242 1.39 3.49 -6.57
N LEU A 243 1.82 3.98 -7.73
CA LEU A 243 0.99 3.98 -8.94
C LEU A 243 0.74 2.56 -9.46
N VAL A 244 1.78 1.71 -9.48
CA VAL A 244 1.65 0.30 -9.88
C VAL A 244 0.78 -0.47 -8.88
N THR A 245 0.98 -0.25 -7.57
CA THR A 245 0.14 -0.87 -6.53
C THR A 245 -1.34 -0.53 -6.75
N LEU A 246 -1.63 0.75 -7.01
CA LEU A 246 -3.00 1.19 -7.27
C LEU A 246 -3.56 0.62 -8.58
N ALA A 247 -2.77 0.57 -9.65
CA ALA A 247 -3.18 -0.05 -10.91
C ALA A 247 -3.49 -1.55 -10.77
N LEU A 248 -2.69 -2.28 -9.97
CA LEU A 248 -2.96 -3.69 -9.63
C LEU A 248 -4.29 -3.83 -8.87
N ALA A 249 -4.57 -2.94 -7.92
CA ALA A 249 -5.84 -2.95 -7.20
C ALA A 249 -7.05 -2.71 -8.13
N PHE A 250 -6.93 -1.81 -9.11
CA PHE A 250 -7.96 -1.58 -10.12
C PHE A 250 -8.12 -2.75 -11.08
N SER A 251 -7.05 -3.47 -11.40
CA SER A 251 -7.11 -4.64 -12.26
C SER A 251 -8.00 -5.74 -11.68
N GLU A 252 -8.07 -5.86 -10.36
CA GLU A 252 -8.98 -6.79 -9.67
C GLU A 252 -10.46 -6.43 -9.86
N ARG A 253 -10.73 -5.20 -10.22
CA ARG A 253 -12.07 -4.68 -10.59
C ARG A 253 -12.32 -4.69 -12.09
N GLY A 254 -11.42 -5.30 -12.88
CA GLY A 254 -11.53 -5.40 -14.34
C GLY A 254 -11.07 -4.15 -15.08
N GLU A 255 -10.34 -3.23 -14.43
CA GLU A 255 -9.84 -2.00 -15.05
C GLU A 255 -8.32 -2.07 -15.24
N ASP A 256 -7.84 -2.17 -16.47
CA ASP A 256 -6.41 -2.16 -16.80
C ASP A 256 -5.86 -0.73 -16.87
N LEU A 257 -5.46 -0.18 -15.74
CA LEU A 257 -4.81 1.13 -15.65
C LEU A 257 -3.28 1.04 -15.79
N TYR A 258 -2.71 -0.15 -15.76
CA TYR A 258 -1.28 -0.35 -15.96
C TYR A 258 -0.86 -0.10 -17.42
N HIS A 259 -1.67 -0.56 -18.39
CA HIS A 259 -1.43 -0.32 -19.82
C HIS A 259 -2.16 0.91 -20.35
N TRP A 260 -2.99 1.57 -19.52
CA TRP A 260 -3.68 2.77 -19.94
C TRP A 260 -2.68 3.87 -20.34
N GLN A 261 -2.93 4.52 -21.49
CA GLN A 261 -2.05 5.54 -22.05
C GLN A 261 -2.66 6.92 -21.92
N ALA A 262 -1.91 7.86 -21.37
CA ALA A 262 -2.29 9.27 -21.33
C ALA A 262 -2.15 9.94 -22.68
N ARG A 263 -2.74 11.14 -22.84
CA ARG A 263 -2.71 11.91 -24.10
C ARG A 263 -1.29 12.25 -24.56
N ASN A 264 -0.35 12.40 -23.65
CA ASN A 264 1.08 12.63 -23.95
C ASN A 264 1.83 11.36 -24.34
N GLY A 265 1.19 10.19 -24.37
CA GLY A 265 1.79 8.92 -24.71
C GLY A 265 2.40 8.16 -23.51
N ALA A 266 2.41 8.74 -22.31
CA ALA A 266 2.93 8.09 -21.11
C ALA A 266 2.01 6.97 -20.61
N SER A 267 2.60 5.91 -20.05
CA SER A 267 1.90 4.81 -19.35
C SER A 267 2.75 4.23 -18.24
N LEU A 268 2.13 3.56 -17.26
CA LEU A 268 2.87 2.85 -16.22
C LEU A 268 3.71 1.71 -16.80
N ALA A 269 3.13 0.95 -17.73
CA ALA A 269 3.85 -0.15 -18.39
C ALA A 269 5.16 0.33 -19.04
N HIS A 270 5.13 1.46 -19.76
CA HIS A 270 6.33 2.03 -20.37
C HIS A 270 7.35 2.50 -19.31
N SER A 271 6.87 3.16 -18.25
CA SER A 271 7.76 3.64 -17.18
C SER A 271 8.40 2.50 -16.38
N VAL A 272 7.70 1.38 -16.19
CA VAL A 272 8.28 0.17 -15.60
C VAL A 272 9.26 -0.49 -16.58
N GLN A 273 8.92 -0.58 -17.88
CA GLN A 273 9.81 -1.12 -18.89
C GLN A 273 11.13 -0.33 -18.98
N TRP A 274 11.08 0.98 -18.80
CA TRP A 274 12.28 1.83 -18.78
C TRP A 274 13.28 1.47 -17.67
N LEU A 275 12.81 0.84 -16.56
CA LEU A 275 13.68 0.37 -15.47
C LEU A 275 14.39 -0.95 -15.79
N LEU A 276 13.91 -1.68 -16.78
CA LEU A 276 14.46 -2.98 -17.12
C LEU A 276 15.62 -2.83 -18.10
N PRO A 277 16.69 -3.66 -17.98
CA PRO A 277 17.83 -3.64 -18.89
C PRO A 277 17.45 -4.05 -20.33
#